data_64ca99c246b6f0e80a0cfb8ead3e8f6f
#
_entry.id   64ca99c246b6f0e80a0cfb8ead3e8f6f
#
_cell.length_a   1.000
_cell.length_b   1.000
_cell.length_c   1.000
_cell.angle_alpha   90.00
_cell.angle_beta   90.00
_cell.angle_gamma   90.00
#
_symmetry.space_group_name_H-M   'P 1'
#
loop_
_entity.id
_entity.type
_entity.pdbx_description
1 polymer ?
#
loop_
_entity_poly.entity_id
_entity_poly.type
_entity_poly.pdbx_seq_one_letter_code
_entity_poly.pdbx_strand_id
1 'polypeptide(L)'
;MERKVRVRFAPSPTGPLHIGGVRTALYNYLFARQHGGTMILRIEDTDSTRFVPGAEDYINEALAWLGIGIDEGVREGGAYGPYKQSERRDIYRVHVRQLLDAGKAYIAFDTPAELEAKRNEIKNFQYDASTRTMMRNSLTMSEEQVTSLIDAGEKYVVRFKIEPNRDVEVNDLLRGKVVINSSILDDKVLYKSADDLPTYHLANIVDDHLMEVSHVIRGEEWL
;
A
#
# COMPACT_ATOMS: atom_id res chain seq x y z
N MET A 1 0.99 13.38 -26.77
CA MET A 1 -0.41 13.35 -26.30
C MET A 1 -0.40 13.58 -24.81
N GLU A 2 -1.21 14.50 -24.33
CA GLU A 2 -1.37 14.75 -22.89
C GLU A 2 -1.99 13.52 -22.25
N ARG A 3 -1.43 13.05 -21.12
CA ARG A 3 -1.93 11.86 -20.43
C ARG A 3 -3.33 12.16 -19.87
N LYS A 4 -4.32 11.33 -20.20
CA LYS A 4 -5.69 11.48 -19.67
C LYS A 4 -5.65 11.49 -18.14
N VAL A 5 -6.38 12.42 -17.51
CA VAL A 5 -6.49 12.47 -16.06
C VAL A 5 -7.21 11.24 -15.56
N ARG A 6 -6.57 10.54 -14.61
CA ARG A 6 -7.12 9.38 -13.90
C ARG A 6 -6.82 9.54 -12.42
N VAL A 7 -7.85 9.53 -11.62
CA VAL A 7 -7.77 9.66 -10.16
C VAL A 7 -8.53 8.51 -9.50
N ARG A 8 -8.29 8.29 -8.22
CA ARG A 8 -8.97 7.24 -7.47
C ARG A 8 -9.40 7.70 -6.08
N PHE A 9 -10.55 7.25 -5.66
CA PHE A 9 -10.93 7.10 -4.27
C PHE A 9 -10.69 5.65 -3.87
N ALA A 10 -9.94 5.42 -2.79
CA ALA A 10 -9.46 4.09 -2.43
C ALA A 10 -9.72 3.80 -0.93
N PRO A 11 -11.01 3.63 -0.55
CA PRO A 11 -11.38 3.39 0.83
C PRO A 11 -11.12 1.94 1.25
N SER A 12 -10.76 1.74 2.53
CA SER A 12 -10.83 0.43 3.17
C SER A 12 -12.26 0.19 3.70
N PRO A 13 -12.86 -1.00 3.48
CA PRO A 13 -14.22 -1.32 3.90
C PRO A 13 -14.28 -1.69 5.40
N THR A 14 -13.88 -0.75 6.26
CA THR A 14 -13.74 -0.93 7.71
C THR A 14 -14.89 -0.31 8.52
N GLY A 15 -15.96 0.09 7.86
CA GLY A 15 -17.14 0.70 8.47
C GLY A 15 -17.77 1.79 7.60
N PRO A 16 -18.66 2.60 8.17
CA PRO A 16 -19.34 3.68 7.46
C PRO A 16 -18.37 4.71 6.91
N LEU A 17 -18.67 5.22 5.72
CA LEU A 17 -17.91 6.32 5.11
C LEU A 17 -18.15 7.60 5.91
N HIS A 18 -17.10 8.14 6.53
CA HIS A 18 -17.17 9.39 7.30
C HIS A 18 -16.87 10.61 6.42
N ILE A 19 -17.16 11.81 6.92
CA ILE A 19 -17.06 13.07 6.17
C ILE A 19 -15.64 13.31 5.59
N GLY A 20 -14.58 12.85 6.25
CA GLY A 20 -13.21 12.93 5.74
C GLY A 20 -13.01 12.12 4.47
N GLY A 21 -13.54 10.88 4.42
CA GLY A 21 -13.54 10.05 3.23
C GLY A 21 -14.38 10.67 2.10
N VAL A 22 -15.57 11.18 2.42
CA VAL A 22 -16.43 11.91 1.47
C VAL A 22 -15.68 13.09 0.86
N ARG A 23 -15.01 13.90 1.67
CA ARG A 23 -14.21 15.04 1.20
C ARG A 23 -13.15 14.59 0.18
N THR A 24 -12.41 13.53 0.50
CA THR A 24 -11.39 12.99 -0.41
C THR A 24 -12.01 12.49 -1.71
N ALA A 25 -13.13 11.77 -1.65
CA ALA A 25 -13.86 11.33 -2.83
C ALA A 25 -14.33 12.50 -3.68
N LEU A 26 -14.90 13.54 -3.06
CA LEU A 26 -15.40 14.74 -3.76
C LEU A 26 -14.28 15.49 -4.48
N TYR A 27 -13.11 15.69 -3.86
CA TYR A 27 -11.97 16.34 -4.53
C TYR A 27 -11.50 15.56 -5.75
N ASN A 28 -11.38 14.23 -5.63
CA ASN A 28 -11.03 13.37 -6.76
C ASN A 28 -12.07 13.48 -7.89
N TYR A 29 -13.36 13.40 -7.54
CA TYR A 29 -14.46 13.49 -8.48
C TYR A 29 -14.48 14.82 -9.23
N LEU A 30 -14.42 15.94 -8.53
CA LEU A 30 -14.43 17.27 -9.12
C LEU A 30 -13.23 17.50 -10.04
N PHE A 31 -12.04 17.05 -9.63
CA PHE A 31 -10.83 17.13 -10.43
C PHE A 31 -10.97 16.29 -11.71
N ALA A 32 -11.46 15.06 -11.61
CA ALA A 32 -11.73 14.24 -12.80
C ALA A 32 -12.72 14.93 -13.75
N ARG A 33 -13.84 15.42 -13.24
CA ARG A 33 -14.88 16.07 -14.07
C ARG A 33 -14.37 17.36 -14.73
N GLN A 34 -13.62 18.17 -14.02
CA GLN A 34 -13.02 19.40 -14.56
C GLN A 34 -12.09 19.14 -15.75
N HIS A 35 -11.38 18.00 -15.73
CA HIS A 35 -10.40 17.65 -16.76
C HIS A 35 -10.90 16.58 -17.75
N GLY A 36 -12.19 16.25 -17.77
CA GLY A 36 -12.72 15.17 -18.62
C GLY A 36 -12.05 13.83 -18.36
N GLY A 37 -11.62 13.61 -17.12
CA GLY A 37 -10.87 12.45 -16.67
C GLY A 37 -11.74 11.30 -16.16
N THR A 38 -11.10 10.31 -15.56
CA THR A 38 -11.70 9.08 -15.03
C THR A 38 -11.60 9.05 -13.51
N MET A 39 -12.73 8.78 -12.84
CA MET A 39 -12.83 8.53 -11.40
C MET A 39 -12.91 7.04 -11.12
N ILE A 40 -11.92 6.51 -10.42
CA ILE A 40 -11.82 5.09 -10.06
C ILE A 40 -12.24 4.91 -8.60
N LEU A 41 -13.06 3.88 -8.31
CA LEU A 41 -13.29 3.38 -6.96
C LEU A 41 -12.53 2.07 -6.78
N ARG A 42 -11.49 2.07 -5.96
CA ARG A 42 -10.72 0.89 -5.60
C ARG A 42 -10.95 0.53 -4.14
N ILE A 43 -11.36 -0.71 -3.88
CA ILE A 43 -11.57 -1.20 -2.51
C ILE A 43 -10.27 -1.77 -1.95
N GLU A 44 -9.76 -1.18 -0.87
CA GLU A 44 -8.53 -1.59 -0.20
C GLU A 44 -8.84 -2.48 1.01
N ASP A 45 -9.03 -3.77 0.77
CA ASP A 45 -9.48 -4.81 1.70
C ASP A 45 -8.39 -5.82 2.06
N THR A 46 -7.11 -5.42 2.00
CA THR A 46 -5.98 -6.30 2.33
C THR A 46 -5.83 -6.59 3.83
N ASP A 47 -6.53 -5.88 4.69
CA ASP A 47 -6.57 -6.12 6.13
C ASP A 47 -7.89 -6.80 6.53
N SER A 48 -7.89 -8.13 6.50
CA SER A 48 -9.06 -8.95 6.84
C SER A 48 -9.53 -8.80 8.29
N THR A 49 -8.65 -8.34 9.20
CA THR A 49 -8.99 -8.17 10.62
C THR A 49 -9.92 -6.99 10.87
N ARG A 50 -9.95 -6.02 9.96
CA ARG A 50 -10.78 -4.82 10.03
C ARG A 50 -11.97 -4.84 9.07
N PHE A 51 -12.17 -5.94 8.36
CA PHE A 51 -13.29 -6.07 7.43
C PHE A 51 -14.63 -6.01 8.14
N VAL A 52 -15.55 -5.16 7.64
CA VAL A 52 -16.91 -5.04 8.13
C VAL A 52 -17.89 -5.44 7.02
N PRO A 53 -18.69 -6.50 7.21
CA PRO A 53 -19.71 -6.90 6.23
C PRO A 53 -20.65 -5.75 5.87
N GLY A 54 -20.93 -5.54 4.57
CA GLY A 54 -21.80 -4.47 4.09
C GLY A 54 -21.14 -3.09 3.96
N ALA A 55 -19.90 -2.92 4.44
CA ALA A 55 -19.22 -1.63 4.33
C ALA A 55 -18.96 -1.20 2.87
N GLU A 56 -18.68 -2.16 1.98
CA GLU A 56 -18.50 -1.89 0.55
C GLU A 56 -19.79 -1.37 -0.10
N ASP A 57 -20.92 -2.01 0.20
CA ASP A 57 -22.23 -1.58 -0.29
C ASP A 57 -22.58 -0.19 0.22
N TYR A 58 -22.34 0.05 1.51
CA TYR A 58 -22.56 1.36 2.13
C TYR A 58 -21.70 2.46 1.47
N ILE A 59 -20.43 2.19 1.15
CA ILE A 59 -19.57 3.14 0.43
C ILE A 59 -20.19 3.51 -0.91
N ASN A 60 -20.61 2.51 -1.70
CA ASN A 60 -21.23 2.74 -3.00
C ASN A 60 -22.55 3.52 -2.91
N GLU A 61 -23.41 3.17 -1.94
CA GLU A 61 -24.67 3.87 -1.72
C GLU A 61 -24.46 5.31 -1.28
N ALA A 62 -23.51 5.56 -0.38
CA ALA A 62 -23.18 6.90 0.08
C ALA A 62 -22.64 7.78 -1.07
N LEU A 63 -21.77 7.26 -1.93
CA LEU A 63 -21.26 7.98 -3.09
C LEU A 63 -22.39 8.28 -4.10
N ALA A 64 -23.27 7.33 -4.37
CA ALA A 64 -24.41 7.50 -5.25
C ALA A 64 -25.40 8.56 -4.69
N TRP A 65 -25.69 8.53 -3.40
CA TRP A 65 -26.55 9.53 -2.73
C TRP A 65 -25.96 10.95 -2.81
N LEU A 66 -24.63 11.06 -2.76
CA LEU A 66 -23.91 12.34 -2.90
C LEU A 66 -23.76 12.81 -4.35
N GLY A 67 -24.20 12.02 -5.32
CA GLY A 67 -24.02 12.34 -6.74
C GLY A 67 -22.57 12.21 -7.24
N ILE A 68 -21.72 11.50 -6.50
CA ILE A 68 -20.33 11.22 -6.88
C ILE A 68 -20.32 9.99 -7.79
N GLY A 69 -20.34 10.21 -9.10
CA GLY A 69 -20.33 9.14 -10.10
C GLY A 69 -18.96 8.49 -10.26
N ILE A 70 -18.92 7.17 -10.27
CA ILE A 70 -17.73 6.35 -10.51
C ILE A 70 -17.71 5.90 -11.97
N ASP A 71 -16.53 5.97 -12.61
CA ASP A 71 -16.36 5.56 -14.00
C ASP A 71 -15.80 4.11 -14.10
N GLU A 72 -14.94 3.73 -13.16
CA GLU A 72 -14.35 2.40 -13.06
C GLU A 72 -14.34 1.93 -11.60
N GLY A 73 -14.69 0.68 -11.35
CA GLY A 73 -14.77 0.13 -9.99
C GLY A 73 -15.25 -1.32 -9.97
N VAL A 74 -15.51 -1.84 -8.77
CA VAL A 74 -15.98 -3.22 -8.58
C VAL A 74 -17.31 -3.44 -9.29
N ARG A 75 -18.23 -2.46 -9.27
CA ARG A 75 -19.55 -2.53 -9.89
C ARG A 75 -19.55 -2.13 -11.36
N GLU A 76 -18.81 -1.08 -11.68
CA GLU A 76 -18.75 -0.48 -13.02
C GLU A 76 -17.87 -1.30 -13.98
N GLY A 77 -16.93 -2.08 -13.43
CA GLY A 77 -15.90 -2.73 -14.21
C GLY A 77 -14.86 -1.74 -14.73
N GLY A 78 -14.17 -2.10 -15.82
CA GLY A 78 -13.15 -1.28 -16.46
C GLY A 78 -11.97 -2.10 -16.96
N ALA A 79 -11.01 -1.44 -17.62
CA ALA A 79 -9.90 -2.12 -18.30
C ALA A 79 -8.79 -2.61 -17.34
N TYR A 80 -8.76 -2.13 -16.11
CA TYR A 80 -7.66 -2.33 -15.16
C TYR A 80 -8.04 -3.19 -13.94
N GLY A 81 -9.20 -3.87 -14.00
CA GLY A 81 -9.67 -4.75 -12.93
C GLY A 81 -8.73 -5.92 -12.61
N PRO A 82 -9.00 -6.59 -11.50
CA PRO A 82 -10.03 -6.32 -10.48
C PRO A 82 -9.78 -5.00 -9.74
N TYR A 83 -10.87 -4.37 -9.24
CA TYR A 83 -10.81 -3.12 -8.46
C TYR A 83 -10.91 -3.35 -6.95
N LYS A 84 -10.78 -4.60 -6.52
CA LYS A 84 -10.73 -5.04 -5.13
C LYS A 84 -9.38 -5.69 -4.86
N GLN A 85 -8.65 -5.19 -3.87
CA GLN A 85 -7.26 -5.59 -3.66
C GLN A 85 -7.09 -7.06 -3.29
N SER A 86 -8.00 -7.64 -2.50
CA SER A 86 -7.96 -9.07 -2.17
C SER A 86 -8.06 -10.00 -3.39
N GLU A 87 -8.56 -9.52 -4.53
CA GLU A 87 -8.68 -10.27 -5.78
C GLU A 87 -7.44 -10.14 -6.69
N ARG A 88 -6.43 -9.36 -6.29
CA ARG A 88 -5.23 -9.05 -7.08
C ARG A 88 -3.96 -9.75 -6.57
N ARG A 89 -4.09 -10.82 -5.81
CA ARG A 89 -2.97 -11.54 -5.14
C ARG A 89 -1.84 -11.90 -6.10
N ASP A 90 -2.16 -12.47 -7.25
CA ASP A 90 -1.16 -12.90 -8.23
C ASP A 90 -0.36 -11.72 -8.81
N ILE A 91 -1.01 -10.58 -9.00
CA ILE A 91 -0.36 -9.34 -9.43
C ILE A 91 0.67 -8.91 -8.38
N TYR A 92 0.29 -8.88 -7.11
CA TYR A 92 1.19 -8.47 -6.04
C TYR A 92 2.37 -9.42 -5.84
N ARG A 93 2.16 -10.74 -5.98
CA ARG A 93 3.23 -11.74 -5.90
C ARG A 93 4.33 -11.49 -6.95
N VAL A 94 3.94 -11.12 -8.18
CA VAL A 94 4.91 -10.77 -9.23
C VAL A 94 5.77 -9.59 -8.80
N HIS A 95 5.15 -8.51 -8.28
CA HIS A 95 5.89 -7.31 -7.87
C HIS A 95 6.74 -7.53 -6.61
N VAL A 96 6.26 -8.36 -5.66
CA VAL A 96 7.07 -8.80 -4.51
C VAL A 96 8.32 -9.53 -4.99
N ARG A 97 8.17 -10.48 -5.92
CA ARG A 97 9.30 -11.23 -6.48
C ARG A 97 10.29 -10.29 -7.17
N GLN A 98 9.82 -9.37 -7.99
CA GLN A 98 10.68 -8.38 -8.67
C GLN A 98 11.51 -7.56 -7.67
N LEU A 99 10.93 -7.15 -6.54
CA LEU A 99 11.66 -6.40 -5.52
C LEU A 99 12.71 -7.26 -4.80
N LEU A 100 12.39 -8.52 -4.52
CA LEU A 100 13.34 -9.48 -3.94
C LEU A 100 14.51 -9.75 -4.91
N ASP A 101 14.24 -10.06 -6.16
CA ASP A 101 15.23 -10.35 -7.19
C ASP A 101 16.14 -9.14 -7.47
N ALA A 102 15.59 -7.93 -7.36
CA ALA A 102 16.36 -6.68 -7.49
C ALA A 102 17.14 -6.30 -6.21
N GLY A 103 17.05 -7.09 -5.13
CA GLY A 103 17.67 -6.78 -3.85
C GLY A 103 17.14 -5.51 -3.17
N LYS A 104 15.93 -5.07 -3.56
CA LYS A 104 15.23 -3.91 -2.98
C LYS A 104 14.27 -4.28 -1.85
N ALA A 105 14.08 -5.56 -1.62
CA ALA A 105 13.32 -6.12 -0.50
C ALA A 105 14.06 -7.34 0.06
N TYR A 106 13.62 -7.81 1.22
CA TYR A 106 14.17 -8.98 1.88
C TYR A 106 13.10 -9.68 2.72
N ILE A 107 13.30 -10.98 2.99
CA ILE A 107 12.40 -11.80 3.80
C ILE A 107 12.79 -11.65 5.28
N ALA A 108 11.81 -11.49 6.16
CA ALA A 108 12.00 -11.39 7.60
C ALA A 108 11.05 -12.34 8.35
N PHE A 109 11.61 -13.05 9.34
CA PHE A 109 10.92 -14.09 10.10
C PHE A 109 10.63 -13.67 11.55
N ASP A 110 10.96 -12.43 11.93
CA ASP A 110 10.73 -11.95 13.28
C ASP A 110 9.24 -11.98 13.63
N THR A 111 8.93 -12.63 14.74
CA THR A 111 7.56 -12.71 15.27
C THR A 111 7.14 -11.40 15.94
N PRO A 112 5.84 -11.15 16.12
CA PRO A 112 5.37 -9.98 16.89
C PRO A 112 5.96 -9.93 18.31
N ALA A 113 6.16 -11.08 18.97
CA ALA A 113 6.74 -11.14 20.30
C ALA A 113 8.24 -10.75 20.32
N GLU A 114 9.01 -11.19 19.33
CA GLU A 114 10.41 -10.79 19.16
C GLU A 114 10.54 -9.30 18.88
N LEU A 115 9.67 -8.76 18.04
CA LEU A 115 9.63 -7.31 17.76
C LEU A 115 9.27 -6.50 19.01
N GLU A 116 8.34 -6.99 19.83
CA GLU A 116 7.96 -6.33 21.07
C GLU A 116 9.11 -6.37 22.10
N ALA A 117 9.80 -7.49 22.21
CA ALA A 117 11.01 -7.59 23.02
C ALA A 117 12.07 -6.56 22.61
N LYS A 118 12.28 -6.38 21.30
CA LYS A 118 13.23 -5.36 20.78
C LYS A 118 12.78 -3.92 21.05
N ARG A 119 11.49 -3.62 21.00
CA ARG A 119 10.95 -2.29 21.40
C ARG A 119 11.17 -1.99 22.88
N ASN A 120 11.12 -3.01 23.73
CA ASN A 120 11.40 -2.89 25.16
C ASN A 120 12.90 -2.75 25.46
N GLU A 121 13.77 -3.39 24.66
CA GLU A 121 15.22 -3.35 24.78
C GLU A 121 15.83 -2.04 24.25
N ILE A 122 15.36 -1.58 23.11
CA ILE A 122 15.91 -0.44 22.36
C ILE A 122 14.92 0.73 22.36
N LYS A 123 15.31 1.83 22.97
CA LYS A 123 14.49 3.05 22.96
C LYS A 123 14.25 3.56 21.53
N ASN A 124 12.99 3.80 21.21
CA ASN A 124 12.56 4.24 19.86
C ASN A 124 12.95 3.25 18.74
N PHE A 125 12.91 1.94 19.05
CA PHE A 125 13.19 0.92 18.04
C PHE A 125 12.35 1.11 16.78
N GLN A 126 13.03 1.16 15.65
CA GLN A 126 12.44 1.05 14.30
C GLN A 126 13.13 -0.09 13.58
N TYR A 127 12.42 -0.79 12.73
CA TYR A 127 13.01 -1.81 11.86
C TYR A 127 13.55 -1.10 10.61
N ASP A 128 14.81 -0.70 10.64
CA ASP A 128 15.46 0.17 9.64
C ASP A 128 16.86 -0.32 9.24
N ALA A 129 17.59 0.51 8.51
CA ALA A 129 18.94 0.19 8.05
C ALA A 129 19.93 -0.12 9.18
N SER A 130 19.74 0.44 10.38
CA SER A 130 20.64 0.23 11.54
C SER A 130 20.31 -1.04 12.32
N THR A 131 19.03 -1.37 12.43
CA THR A 131 18.53 -2.45 13.29
C THR A 131 18.32 -3.76 12.54
N ARG A 132 18.05 -3.76 11.23
CA ARG A 132 17.80 -4.98 10.44
C ARG A 132 18.94 -5.99 10.49
N THR A 133 20.18 -5.55 10.76
CA THR A 133 21.35 -6.43 10.85
C THR A 133 21.41 -7.26 12.14
N MET A 134 20.59 -6.92 13.13
CA MET A 134 20.45 -7.67 14.38
C MET A 134 19.15 -8.48 14.45
N MET A 135 18.40 -8.51 13.36
CA MET A 135 17.09 -9.14 13.27
C MET A 135 17.14 -10.40 12.44
N ARG A 136 16.13 -11.27 12.57
CA ARG A 136 16.06 -12.59 11.94
C ARG A 136 15.50 -12.48 10.52
N ASN A 137 16.38 -12.28 9.55
CA ASN A 137 15.97 -12.02 8.16
C ASN A 137 17.01 -12.55 7.15
N SER A 138 16.65 -12.54 5.86
CA SER A 138 17.49 -13.06 4.77
C SER A 138 18.75 -12.24 4.48
N LEU A 139 18.98 -11.12 5.16
CA LEU A 139 20.25 -10.38 5.08
C LEU A 139 21.25 -10.85 6.17
N THR A 140 20.77 -11.56 7.21
CA THR A 140 21.55 -12.03 8.36
C THR A 140 21.67 -13.55 8.44
N MET A 141 20.90 -14.27 7.61
CA MET A 141 20.84 -15.72 7.55
C MET A 141 21.43 -16.24 6.23
N SER A 142 21.89 -17.50 6.20
CA SER A 142 22.29 -18.12 4.94
C SER A 142 21.06 -18.45 4.07
N GLU A 143 21.28 -18.61 2.76
CA GLU A 143 20.23 -18.97 1.82
C GLU A 143 19.60 -20.33 2.16
N GLU A 144 20.38 -21.31 2.62
CA GLU A 144 19.92 -22.62 3.04
C GLU A 144 19.00 -22.51 4.28
N GLN A 145 19.34 -21.64 5.23
CA GLN A 145 18.51 -21.40 6.41
C GLN A 145 17.17 -20.78 6.03
N VAL A 146 17.18 -19.76 5.15
CA VAL A 146 15.97 -19.10 4.67
C VAL A 146 15.07 -20.10 3.93
N THR A 147 15.64 -20.88 3.01
CA THR A 147 14.90 -21.90 2.26
C THR A 147 14.31 -22.96 3.18
N SER A 148 15.08 -23.46 4.14
CA SER A 148 14.59 -24.46 5.11
C SER A 148 13.40 -23.96 5.94
N LEU A 149 13.40 -22.68 6.34
CA LEU A 149 12.28 -22.09 7.08
C LEU A 149 11.03 -21.94 6.21
N ILE A 150 11.20 -21.53 4.96
CA ILE A 150 10.09 -21.42 4.01
C ILE A 150 9.48 -22.79 3.72
N ASP A 151 10.31 -23.81 3.48
CA ASP A 151 9.89 -25.19 3.21
C ASP A 151 9.20 -25.82 4.42
N ALA A 152 9.62 -25.45 5.63
CA ALA A 152 8.95 -25.84 6.88
C ALA A 152 7.60 -25.11 7.09
N GLY A 153 7.23 -24.19 6.22
CA GLY A 153 5.96 -23.43 6.30
C GLY A 153 5.98 -22.29 7.32
N GLU A 154 7.17 -21.87 7.78
CA GLU A 154 7.28 -20.74 8.70
C GLU A 154 6.76 -19.46 8.06
N LYS A 155 5.97 -18.71 8.82
CA LYS A 155 5.39 -17.46 8.32
C LYS A 155 6.44 -16.37 8.30
N TYR A 156 6.44 -15.60 7.22
CA TYR A 156 7.38 -14.50 7.02
C TYR A 156 6.67 -13.26 6.46
N VAL A 157 7.36 -12.16 6.54
CA VAL A 157 6.99 -10.93 5.82
C VAL A 157 8.10 -10.54 4.85
N VAL A 158 7.73 -9.82 3.81
CA VAL A 158 8.70 -9.16 2.94
C VAL A 158 8.76 -7.69 3.32
N ARG A 159 9.98 -7.19 3.59
CA ARG A 159 10.22 -5.79 3.95
C ARG A 159 10.93 -5.06 2.83
N PHE A 160 10.57 -3.79 2.65
CA PHE A 160 11.31 -2.90 1.77
C PHE A 160 12.69 -2.61 2.35
N LYS A 161 13.74 -2.73 1.54
CA LYS A 161 15.12 -2.44 1.94
C LYS A 161 15.43 -0.98 1.68
N ILE A 162 15.18 -0.12 2.64
CA ILE A 162 15.49 1.31 2.53
C ILE A 162 16.99 1.53 2.48
N GLU A 163 17.46 2.26 1.48
CA GLU A 163 18.84 2.76 1.42
C GLU A 163 18.93 4.03 2.27
N PRO A 164 19.74 4.06 3.34
CA PRO A 164 19.83 5.22 4.22
C PRO A 164 20.52 6.40 3.54
N ASN A 165 20.34 7.60 4.09
CA ASN A 165 21.00 8.83 3.67
C ASN A 165 20.78 9.24 2.20
N ARG A 166 19.61 8.91 1.66
CA ARG A 166 19.18 9.39 0.36
C ARG A 166 18.08 10.41 0.48
N ASP A 167 18.20 11.51 -0.23
CA ASP A 167 17.11 12.46 -0.38
C ASP A 167 16.12 11.98 -1.42
N VAL A 168 14.88 11.81 -0.99
CA VAL A 168 13.74 11.48 -1.86
C VAL A 168 12.99 12.77 -2.16
N GLU A 169 12.99 13.18 -3.41
CA GLU A 169 12.34 14.39 -3.88
C GLU A 169 10.96 14.06 -4.45
N VAL A 170 9.95 14.76 -3.97
CA VAL A 170 8.58 14.70 -4.49
C VAL A 170 8.16 16.09 -4.95
N ASN A 171 7.73 16.22 -6.19
CA ASN A 171 7.16 17.44 -6.71
C ASN A 171 5.64 17.42 -6.51
N ASP A 172 5.19 17.96 -5.39
CA ASP A 172 3.76 18.08 -5.07
C ASP A 172 3.16 19.29 -5.79
N LEU A 173 2.00 19.11 -6.40
CA LEU A 173 1.37 20.17 -7.20
C LEU A 173 0.91 21.37 -6.36
N LEU A 174 0.65 21.18 -5.07
CA LEU A 174 0.20 22.24 -4.16
C LEU A 174 1.33 22.80 -3.30
N ARG A 175 2.27 21.92 -2.87
CA ARG A 175 3.35 22.26 -1.94
C ARG A 175 4.68 22.53 -2.62
N GLY A 176 4.77 22.27 -3.94
CA GLY A 176 6.03 22.37 -4.67
C GLY A 176 6.98 21.22 -4.32
N LYS A 177 8.27 21.51 -4.28
CA LYS A 177 9.29 20.50 -4.02
C LYS A 177 9.33 20.15 -2.53
N VAL A 178 9.02 18.87 -2.21
CA VAL A 178 9.17 18.27 -0.89
C VAL A 178 10.37 17.33 -0.91
N VAL A 179 11.28 17.43 0.05
CA VAL A 179 12.46 16.57 0.17
C VAL A 179 12.43 15.86 1.52
N ILE A 180 12.52 14.53 1.48
CA ILE A 180 12.55 13.68 2.67
C ILE A 180 13.83 12.85 2.63
N ASN A 181 14.66 12.95 3.66
CA ASN A 181 15.83 12.09 3.77
C ASN A 181 15.41 10.69 4.26
N SER A 182 15.86 9.65 3.54
CA SER A 182 15.46 8.26 3.80
C SER A 182 15.95 7.71 5.15
N SER A 183 16.86 8.39 5.85
CA SER A 183 17.34 7.97 7.18
C SER A 183 16.25 7.97 8.27
N ILE A 184 15.13 8.68 8.04
CA ILE A 184 14.00 8.69 8.98
C ILE A 184 12.96 7.61 8.68
N LEU A 185 13.14 6.85 7.60
CA LEU A 185 12.20 5.85 7.13
C LEU A 185 12.58 4.46 7.66
N ASP A 186 11.58 3.70 8.08
CA ASP A 186 11.72 2.30 8.46
C ASP A 186 11.49 1.36 7.28
N ASP A 187 12.03 0.15 7.36
CA ASP A 187 11.82 -0.92 6.38
C ASP A 187 10.39 -1.47 6.47
N LYS A 188 9.45 -0.80 5.82
CA LYS A 188 8.03 -1.15 5.84
C LYS A 188 7.79 -2.59 5.39
N VAL A 189 6.86 -3.26 6.06
CA VAL A 189 6.34 -4.52 5.57
C VAL A 189 5.56 -4.28 4.29
N LEU A 190 5.92 -4.99 3.23
CA LEU A 190 5.28 -4.92 1.92
C LEU A 190 4.28 -6.06 1.71
N TYR A 191 4.60 -7.26 2.23
CA TYR A 191 3.82 -8.46 2.00
C TYR A 191 3.88 -9.40 3.20
N LYS A 192 2.79 -10.13 3.45
CA LYS A 192 2.65 -11.12 4.52
C LYS A 192 2.34 -12.49 3.93
N SER A 193 3.21 -13.47 4.18
CA SER A 193 2.99 -14.85 3.71
C SER A 193 1.80 -15.52 4.41
N ALA A 194 1.43 -15.08 5.61
CA ALA A 194 0.32 -15.65 6.37
C ALA A 194 -1.02 -15.44 5.69
N ASP A 195 -1.24 -14.24 5.14
CA ASP A 195 -2.51 -13.84 4.50
C ASP A 195 -2.44 -13.96 2.98
N ASP A 196 -1.22 -14.14 2.44
CA ASP A 196 -0.91 -14.07 1.03
C ASP A 196 -1.39 -12.76 0.40
N LEU A 197 -1.19 -11.67 1.14
CA LEU A 197 -1.62 -10.32 0.76
C LEU A 197 -0.52 -9.29 1.02
N PRO A 198 -0.46 -8.24 0.20
CA PRO A 198 0.38 -7.09 0.45
C PRO A 198 -0.15 -6.26 1.61
N THR A 199 0.71 -5.42 2.14
CA THR A 199 0.26 -4.29 2.95
C THR A 199 -0.08 -3.11 2.04
N TYR A 200 -0.69 -2.08 2.63
CA TYR A 200 -0.95 -0.80 1.96
C TYR A 200 0.28 -0.26 1.21
N HIS A 201 1.47 -0.38 1.80
CA HIS A 201 2.71 0.18 1.24
C HIS A 201 3.14 -0.40 -0.12
N LEU A 202 2.74 -1.62 -0.44
CA LEU A 202 2.96 -2.20 -1.78
C LEU A 202 1.71 -2.05 -2.64
N ALA A 203 0.55 -2.40 -2.09
CA ALA A 203 -0.68 -2.50 -2.86
C ALA A 203 -1.04 -1.18 -3.55
N ASN A 204 -1.00 -0.07 -2.83
CA ASN A 204 -1.39 1.23 -3.39
C ASN A 204 -0.48 1.67 -4.54
N ILE A 205 0.83 1.41 -4.45
CA ILE A 205 1.80 1.81 -5.49
C ILE A 205 1.64 0.94 -6.73
N VAL A 206 1.52 -0.38 -6.56
CA VAL A 206 1.30 -1.33 -7.66
C VAL A 206 0.01 -0.99 -8.39
N ASP A 207 -1.05 -0.74 -7.65
CA ASP A 207 -2.35 -0.45 -8.24
C ASP A 207 -2.40 0.93 -8.91
N ASP A 208 -1.87 1.96 -8.29
CA ASP A 208 -1.79 3.28 -8.89
C ASP A 208 -1.00 3.26 -10.20
N HIS A 209 0.09 2.46 -10.25
CA HIS A 209 0.86 2.25 -11.48
C HIS A 209 0.07 1.51 -12.55
N LEU A 210 -0.47 0.33 -12.22
CA LEU A 210 -1.16 -0.55 -13.18
C LEU A 210 -2.51 -0.01 -13.63
N MET A 211 -3.20 0.77 -12.80
CA MET A 211 -4.45 1.46 -13.15
C MET A 211 -4.20 2.81 -13.82
N GLU A 212 -2.93 3.12 -14.10
CA GLU A 212 -2.51 4.37 -14.77
C GLU A 212 -3.00 5.64 -14.07
N VAL A 213 -3.07 5.62 -12.74
CA VAL A 213 -3.42 6.81 -11.95
C VAL A 213 -2.43 7.93 -12.26
N SER A 214 -2.95 9.07 -12.70
CA SER A 214 -2.14 10.23 -13.10
C SER A 214 -1.92 11.22 -11.97
N HIS A 215 -2.92 11.38 -11.09
CA HIS A 215 -2.91 12.30 -9.97
C HIS A 215 -3.40 11.59 -8.70
N VAL A 216 -2.63 11.70 -7.64
CA VAL A 216 -2.97 11.16 -6.31
C VAL A 216 -3.42 12.32 -5.43
N ILE A 217 -4.72 12.36 -5.12
CA ILE A 217 -5.32 13.36 -4.23
C ILE A 217 -5.68 12.67 -2.92
N ARG A 218 -5.06 13.07 -1.82
CA ARG A 218 -5.24 12.48 -0.49
C ARG A 218 -4.92 13.47 0.62
N GLY A 219 -5.19 13.09 1.87
CA GLY A 219 -4.92 13.93 3.03
C GLY A 219 -3.43 14.21 3.24
N GLU A 220 -3.14 15.31 3.91
CA GLU A 220 -1.79 15.80 4.21
C GLU A 220 -0.97 14.81 5.04
N GLU A 221 -1.64 14.03 5.87
CA GLU A 221 -1.06 12.98 6.74
C GLU A 221 -0.37 11.85 5.96
N TRP A 222 -0.52 11.84 4.64
CA TRP A 222 0.05 10.83 3.75
C TRP A 222 1.25 11.34 2.93
N LEU A 223 1.77 12.51 3.27
CA LEU A 223 2.98 13.06 2.65
C LEU A 223 4.24 12.54 3.32
#